data_0618541d29378d0b0d2e765f5a8b625d
#
_entry.id   0618541d29378d0b0d2e765f5a8b625d
#
_cell.length_a   1.000
_cell.length_b   1.000
_cell.length_c   1.000
_cell.angle_alpha   90.00
_cell.angle_beta   90.00
_cell.angle_gamma   90.00
#
_symmetry.space_group_name_H-M   'P 1'
#
loop_
_entity.id
_entity.type
_entity.pdbx_description
1 polymer ?
#
loop_
_entity_poly.entity_id
_entity_poly.type
_entity_poly.pdbx_seq_one_letter_code
_entity_poly.pdbx_strand_id
1 'polypeptide(L)'
;MKKLISAMLAMAMCFSLAACGAKEEPAPAPAPTPEASQPADPAPAPAESAADKYPEKAVKIIIPYGAGGSTDMGGRVVASCLPGFLPGNYVVENQAGGAAIPGTLAVAQEAADGYTLGYNWYASFNFRPQFMETNYTMDDFTMICGTTIQANTLFIRADETRYTDVESLIAYINAHPGELNFSCGAANSWQLLVALGFLNAYDAADKVVEVPYTSARESALALMAGDVDFALLETATFTAELKSGDIKPICSYESARNEAAHPDCPTIGELGHPEVAEVAANRIVICGPAGMDPEVVAKIEAAVQTMCQDENFLMLSANCNQVIDFKTSAEVTTELKEGMDEVKDLMIAAGIIK
;
A
#
# COMPACT_ATOMS: atom_id res chain seq x y z
N MET A 1 -12.01 1.51 -56.36
CA MET A 1 -11.37 1.52 -57.71
C MET A 1 -9.91 1.27 -57.51
N LYS A 2 -9.50 0.16 -58.12
CA LYS A 2 -8.22 -0.14 -58.77
C LYS A 2 -6.99 -0.07 -57.84
N LYS A 3 -6.43 -1.20 -57.40
CA LYS A 3 -5.57 -2.17 -58.16
C LYS A 3 -4.13 -1.73 -58.05
N LEU A 4 -3.30 -2.56 -57.37
CA LEU A 4 -2.55 -3.70 -57.90
C LEU A 4 -1.17 -3.33 -58.49
N ILE A 5 -0.25 -4.16 -58.19
CA ILE A 5 0.84 -4.73 -59.02
C ILE A 5 2.19 -4.41 -58.40
N SER A 6 3.02 -5.27 -58.00
CA SER A 6 3.61 -6.58 -58.41
C SER A 6 5.10 -6.43 -58.18
N ALA A 7 5.76 -7.24 -57.46
CA ALA A 7 6.25 -8.59 -57.74
C ALA A 7 7.52 -8.67 -58.62
N MET A 8 8.39 -9.53 -58.19
CA MET A 8 9.44 -10.28 -58.98
C MET A 8 10.76 -9.53 -59.17
N LEU A 9 11.95 -10.11 -59.13
CA LEU A 9 12.42 -11.40 -59.61
C LEU A 9 13.86 -11.60 -59.09
N ALA A 10 14.25 -12.61 -58.43
CA ALA A 10 14.85 -13.86 -58.91
C ALA A 10 16.34 -13.76 -59.31
N MET A 11 17.17 -14.55 -58.62
CA MET A 11 17.71 -15.84 -59.09
C MET A 11 18.85 -15.79 -60.13
N ALA A 12 19.98 -16.37 -59.81
CA ALA A 12 20.80 -17.26 -60.62
C ALA A 12 22.13 -17.53 -59.87
N MET A 13 22.43 -18.75 -59.45
CA MET A 13 23.01 -19.87 -60.23
C MET A 13 24.32 -19.48 -60.95
N CYS A 14 25.35 -20.21 -60.94
CA CYS A 14 25.64 -21.64 -60.87
C CYS A 14 27.14 -21.93 -60.91
N PHE A 15 27.53 -23.12 -60.46
CA PHE A 15 28.44 -24.08 -61.03
C PHE A 15 29.83 -23.64 -61.55
N SER A 16 30.88 -24.37 -61.25
CA SER A 16 31.28 -25.73 -61.69
C SER A 16 32.67 -26.09 -61.15
N LEU A 17 32.80 -27.29 -60.72
CA LEU A 17 33.44 -28.48 -61.25
C LEU A 17 34.99 -28.52 -61.23
N ALA A 18 35.45 -29.35 -60.33
CA ALA A 18 36.17 -30.61 -60.47
C ALA A 18 37.34 -30.70 -61.48
N ALA A 19 38.48 -31.17 -60.98
CA ALA A 19 39.18 -32.33 -61.52
C ALA A 19 40.46 -32.69 -60.70
N CYS A 20 40.48 -33.95 -60.24
CA CYS A 20 41.57 -34.93 -60.23
C CYS A 20 43.01 -34.46 -60.06
N GLY A 21 43.71 -34.83 -58.99
CA GLY A 21 44.23 -36.14 -58.73
C GLY A 21 45.73 -36.21 -58.95
N ALA A 22 46.47 -36.41 -57.83
CA ALA A 22 47.67 -37.22 -57.78
C ALA A 22 48.11 -37.43 -56.32
N LYS A 23 48.34 -38.70 -55.98
CA LYS A 23 48.94 -39.14 -54.72
C LYS A 23 50.40 -38.79 -54.70
N GLU A 24 50.82 -38.21 -53.59
CA GLU A 24 52.24 -38.29 -53.09
C GLU A 24 52.25 -38.50 -51.61
N GLU A 25 53.14 -39.38 -51.17
CA GLU A 25 53.31 -39.96 -49.86
C GLU A 25 53.96 -38.93 -48.88
N PRO A 26 53.68 -38.97 -47.57
CA PRO A 26 54.06 -37.89 -46.67
C PRO A 26 55.47 -38.02 -46.14
N ALA A 27 56.17 -36.89 -46.09
CA ALA A 27 57.40 -36.70 -45.34
C ALA A 27 57.10 -36.37 -43.85
N PRO A 28 58.01 -36.73 -42.91
CA PRO A 28 57.73 -36.66 -41.48
C PRO A 28 57.62 -35.19 -40.97
N ALA A 29 56.65 -35.01 -40.11
CA ALA A 29 56.33 -33.74 -39.44
C ALA A 29 57.44 -33.25 -38.51
N PRO A 30 57.76 -31.95 -38.49
CA PRO A 30 58.59 -31.34 -37.45
C PRO A 30 57.83 -31.22 -36.12
N ALA A 31 58.57 -31.33 -35.01
CA ALA A 31 58.06 -31.23 -33.63
C ALA A 31 57.36 -29.91 -33.34
N PRO A 32 56.32 -29.91 -32.48
CA PRO A 32 55.60 -28.69 -32.13
C PRO A 32 56.47 -27.70 -31.37
N THR A 33 56.50 -26.48 -31.86
CA THR A 33 57.05 -25.33 -31.18
C THR A 33 56.08 -24.96 -30.03
N PRO A 34 56.57 -24.59 -28.84
CA PRO A 34 55.70 -24.12 -27.75
C PRO A 34 54.93 -22.88 -28.17
N GLU A 35 53.61 -23.03 -28.25
CA GLU A 35 52.68 -21.92 -28.45
C GLU A 35 52.80 -20.94 -27.28
N ALA A 36 53.20 -19.74 -27.55
CA ALA A 36 53.23 -18.65 -26.54
C ALA A 36 51.77 -18.38 -26.12
N SER A 37 51.52 -18.59 -24.85
CA SER A 37 50.25 -18.24 -24.19
C SER A 37 49.93 -16.78 -24.49
N GLN A 38 48.90 -16.52 -25.29
CA GLN A 38 48.30 -15.17 -25.34
C GLN A 38 47.78 -14.80 -23.97
N PRO A 39 48.03 -13.55 -23.49
CA PRO A 39 47.33 -13.08 -22.30
C PRO A 39 45.83 -13.16 -22.52
N ALA A 40 45.11 -13.81 -21.59
CA ALA A 40 43.65 -13.81 -21.58
C ALA A 40 43.18 -12.35 -21.55
N ASP A 41 42.31 -12.01 -22.48
CA ASP A 41 41.58 -10.73 -22.42
C ASP A 41 40.93 -10.60 -21.02
N PRO A 42 41.02 -9.43 -20.38
CA PRO A 42 40.34 -9.20 -19.13
C PRO A 42 38.85 -9.43 -19.36
N ALA A 43 38.24 -10.24 -18.48
CA ALA A 43 36.78 -10.45 -18.50
C ALA A 43 36.07 -9.08 -18.55
N PRO A 44 35.05 -8.92 -19.38
CA PRO A 44 34.28 -7.69 -19.43
C PRO A 44 33.83 -7.33 -18.03
N ALA A 45 34.07 -6.07 -17.63
CA ALA A 45 33.55 -5.54 -16.37
C ALA A 45 32.03 -5.79 -16.33
N PRO A 46 31.42 -6.10 -15.15
CA PRO A 46 29.98 -6.24 -15.02
C PRO A 46 29.32 -4.98 -15.62
N ALA A 47 28.37 -5.17 -16.52
CA ALA A 47 27.60 -4.05 -17.04
C ALA A 47 26.91 -3.38 -15.84
N GLU A 48 27.07 -2.06 -15.70
CA GLU A 48 26.33 -1.27 -14.71
C GLU A 48 24.84 -1.57 -14.88
N SER A 49 24.17 -1.96 -13.79
CA SER A 49 22.73 -2.23 -13.82
C SER A 49 21.96 -0.91 -13.92
N ALA A 50 20.72 -0.94 -14.46
CA ALA A 50 19.86 0.23 -14.47
C ALA A 50 19.61 0.75 -13.03
N ALA A 51 19.64 -0.13 -12.05
CA ALA A 51 19.50 0.19 -10.65
C ALA A 51 20.67 1.02 -10.12
N ASP A 52 21.91 0.84 -10.62
CA ASP A 52 23.07 1.60 -10.15
C ASP A 52 22.87 3.11 -10.34
N LYS A 53 22.21 3.51 -11.43
CA LYS A 53 21.97 4.90 -11.81
C LYS A 53 20.60 5.45 -11.38
N TYR A 54 19.72 4.58 -10.87
CA TYR A 54 18.37 5.00 -10.44
C TYR A 54 18.43 5.85 -9.16
N PRO A 55 17.68 6.97 -9.08
CA PRO A 55 16.94 7.63 -10.18
C PRO A 55 17.80 8.68 -10.92
N GLU A 56 17.75 8.69 -12.28
CA GLU A 56 18.41 9.70 -13.12
C GLU A 56 17.47 10.87 -13.53
N LYS A 57 16.16 10.71 -13.36
CA LYS A 57 15.14 11.72 -13.65
C LYS A 57 14.15 11.83 -12.49
N ALA A 58 13.24 12.78 -12.55
CA ALA A 58 12.23 12.94 -11.52
C ALA A 58 11.34 11.69 -11.40
N VAL A 59 11.07 11.27 -10.16
CA VAL A 59 10.16 10.19 -9.79
C VAL A 59 8.81 10.81 -9.41
N LYS A 60 7.77 10.42 -10.10
CA LYS A 60 6.40 10.82 -9.83
C LYS A 60 5.81 9.91 -8.74
N ILE A 61 5.15 10.49 -7.74
CA ILE A 61 4.40 9.78 -6.71
C ILE A 61 2.93 10.13 -6.89
N ILE A 62 2.14 9.19 -7.41
CA ILE A 62 0.69 9.35 -7.56
C ILE A 62 0.02 9.06 -6.23
N ILE A 63 -0.78 10.02 -5.75
CA ILE A 63 -1.63 9.89 -4.58
C ILE A 63 -3.09 9.96 -5.05
N PRO A 64 -3.86 8.85 -4.97
CA PRO A 64 -5.23 8.80 -5.48
C PRO A 64 -6.25 9.48 -4.55
N TYR A 65 -5.82 10.49 -3.80
CA TYR A 65 -6.62 11.25 -2.84
C TYR A 65 -6.41 12.75 -2.99
N GLY A 66 -7.35 13.52 -2.43
CA GLY A 66 -7.33 14.99 -2.50
C GLY A 66 -6.13 15.62 -1.80
N ALA A 67 -5.63 16.70 -2.37
CA ALA A 67 -4.56 17.50 -1.78
C ALA A 67 -4.99 18.06 -0.41
N GLY A 68 -4.07 18.07 0.56
CA GLY A 68 -4.30 18.52 1.93
C GLY A 68 -4.96 17.48 2.85
N GLY A 69 -5.32 16.30 2.34
CA GLY A 69 -5.76 15.18 3.16
C GLY A 69 -4.58 14.48 3.85
N SER A 70 -4.87 13.59 4.81
CA SER A 70 -3.85 12.86 5.59
C SER A 70 -2.89 12.07 4.69
N THR A 71 -3.41 11.40 3.66
CA THR A 71 -2.60 10.66 2.69
C THR A 71 -1.68 11.58 1.88
N ASP A 72 -2.19 12.73 1.43
CA ASP A 72 -1.38 13.70 0.69
C ASP A 72 -0.26 14.28 1.58
N MET A 73 -0.58 14.63 2.83
CA MET A 73 0.42 15.13 3.77
C MET A 73 1.52 14.09 4.02
N GLY A 74 1.16 12.82 4.26
CA GLY A 74 2.12 11.73 4.44
C GLY A 74 3.00 11.51 3.20
N GLY A 75 2.40 11.46 2.01
CA GLY A 75 3.14 11.32 0.75
C GLY A 75 4.08 12.48 0.46
N ARG A 76 3.73 13.71 0.85
CA ARG A 76 4.63 14.88 0.75
C ARG A 76 5.77 14.82 1.76
N VAL A 77 5.53 14.30 2.96
CA VAL A 77 6.61 14.03 3.94
C VAL A 77 7.59 13.01 3.35
N VAL A 78 7.10 11.90 2.78
CA VAL A 78 7.94 10.92 2.08
C VAL A 78 8.74 11.60 0.96
N ALA A 79 8.07 12.33 0.06
CA ALA A 79 8.72 13.00 -1.07
C ALA A 79 9.78 14.02 -0.64
N SER A 80 9.61 14.67 0.50
CA SER A 80 10.55 15.67 1.04
C SER A 80 11.76 15.06 1.75
N CYS A 81 11.60 13.90 2.39
CA CYS A 81 12.66 13.25 3.14
C CYS A 81 13.46 12.24 2.31
N LEU A 82 12.80 11.53 1.38
CA LEU A 82 13.42 10.47 0.58
C LEU A 82 14.70 10.89 -0.17
N PRO A 83 14.86 12.15 -0.67
CA PRO A 83 16.12 12.60 -1.29
C PRO A 83 17.36 12.46 -0.39
N GLY A 84 17.21 12.45 0.93
CA GLY A 84 18.28 12.24 1.90
C GLY A 84 18.82 10.80 1.93
N PHE A 85 18.04 9.84 1.45
CA PHE A 85 18.34 8.40 1.51
C PHE A 85 18.48 7.78 0.12
N LEU A 86 17.77 8.31 -0.86
CA LEU A 86 17.86 7.98 -2.27
C LEU A 86 17.86 9.29 -3.06
N PRO A 87 19.07 9.82 -3.38
CA PRO A 87 19.19 11.11 -4.04
C PRO A 87 18.40 11.19 -5.34
N GLY A 88 17.48 12.12 -5.44
CA GLY A 88 16.59 12.27 -6.58
C GLY A 88 15.59 13.42 -6.39
N ASN A 89 14.74 13.63 -7.38
CA ASN A 89 13.65 14.59 -7.34
C ASN A 89 12.32 13.81 -7.30
N TYR A 90 11.53 13.96 -6.24
CA TYR A 90 10.27 13.27 -6.02
C TYR A 90 9.12 14.26 -6.10
N VAL A 91 8.20 14.04 -7.03
CA VAL A 91 7.10 14.95 -7.33
C VAL A 91 5.77 14.30 -7.03
N VAL A 92 5.00 14.88 -6.10
CA VAL A 92 3.66 14.39 -5.76
C VAL A 92 2.64 14.89 -6.76
N GLU A 93 1.82 13.96 -7.26
CA GLU A 93 0.67 14.22 -8.14
C GLU A 93 -0.60 13.65 -7.50
N ASN A 94 -1.59 14.49 -7.20
CA ASN A 94 -2.87 14.06 -6.66
C ASN A 94 -3.85 13.71 -7.79
N GLN A 95 -4.37 12.48 -7.79
CA GLN A 95 -5.40 12.02 -8.74
C GLN A 95 -6.63 11.54 -7.95
N ALA A 96 -7.36 12.49 -7.36
CA ALA A 96 -8.47 12.22 -6.47
C ALA A 96 -9.76 11.86 -7.20
N GLY A 97 -10.69 11.21 -6.48
CA GLY A 97 -12.05 10.90 -6.93
C GLY A 97 -12.29 9.43 -7.21
N GLY A 98 -13.56 9.06 -7.46
CA GLY A 98 -13.95 7.70 -7.81
C GLY A 98 -13.47 6.62 -6.83
N ALA A 99 -13.53 6.87 -5.52
CA ALA A 99 -13.03 5.97 -4.48
C ALA A 99 -11.55 5.57 -4.67
N ALA A 100 -10.71 6.48 -5.15
CA ALA A 100 -9.29 6.29 -5.47
C ALA A 100 -9.01 5.34 -6.65
N ILE A 101 -10.04 4.80 -7.32
CA ILE A 101 -9.90 3.80 -8.38
C ILE A 101 -9.14 4.37 -9.59
N PRO A 102 -9.49 5.55 -10.17
CA PRO A 102 -8.79 6.08 -11.33
C PRO A 102 -7.30 6.36 -11.08
N GLY A 103 -6.97 6.95 -9.93
CA GLY A 103 -5.59 7.24 -9.57
C GLY A 103 -4.76 5.98 -9.30
N THR A 104 -5.36 4.94 -8.71
CA THR A 104 -4.72 3.64 -8.53
C THR A 104 -4.47 2.95 -9.87
N LEU A 105 -5.47 2.94 -10.76
CA LEU A 105 -5.33 2.39 -12.11
C LEU A 105 -4.26 3.13 -12.93
N ALA A 106 -4.14 4.45 -12.75
CA ALA A 106 -3.12 5.24 -13.44
C ALA A 106 -1.69 4.77 -13.09
N VAL A 107 -1.43 4.34 -11.86
CA VAL A 107 -0.14 3.74 -11.49
C VAL A 107 0.11 2.44 -12.27
N ALA A 108 -0.88 1.54 -12.33
CA ALA A 108 -0.75 0.26 -13.02
C ALA A 108 -0.47 0.40 -14.54
N GLN A 109 -0.91 1.50 -15.15
CA GLN A 109 -0.78 1.75 -16.58
C GLN A 109 0.53 2.41 -17.01
N GLU A 110 1.35 2.84 -16.06
CA GLU A 110 2.65 3.47 -16.34
C GLU A 110 3.74 2.43 -16.65
N ALA A 111 4.90 2.89 -17.09
CA ALA A 111 6.05 2.01 -17.34
C ALA A 111 6.63 1.47 -16.03
N ALA A 112 7.02 0.19 -16.02
CA ALA A 112 7.60 -0.48 -14.86
C ALA A 112 9.09 -0.13 -14.64
N ASP A 113 9.47 1.14 -14.88
CA ASP A 113 10.84 1.64 -14.84
C ASP A 113 11.22 2.33 -13.50
N GLY A 114 10.29 2.32 -12.53
CA GLY A 114 10.49 2.92 -11.21
C GLY A 114 10.26 4.43 -11.14
N TYR A 115 9.92 5.10 -12.24
CA TYR A 115 9.74 6.55 -12.26
C TYR A 115 8.30 7.03 -12.07
N THR A 116 7.37 6.09 -11.94
CA THR A 116 6.02 6.35 -11.41
C THR A 116 5.74 5.38 -10.28
N LEU A 117 5.51 5.92 -9.10
CA LEU A 117 5.15 5.19 -7.89
C LEU A 117 3.74 5.58 -7.45
N GLY A 118 3.05 4.67 -6.80
CA GLY A 118 1.79 4.92 -6.09
C GLY A 118 2.05 5.02 -4.58
N TYR A 119 1.36 5.92 -3.91
CA TYR A 119 1.31 6.01 -2.45
C TYR A 119 -0.15 5.84 -2.05
N ASN A 120 -0.53 4.64 -1.62
CA ASN A 120 -1.92 4.23 -1.53
C ASN A 120 -2.18 3.27 -0.37
N TRP A 121 -3.44 3.19 0.06
CA TRP A 121 -3.90 2.32 1.13
C TRP A 121 -4.11 0.87 0.67
N TYR A 122 -3.87 -0.11 1.54
CA TYR A 122 -4.19 -1.52 1.33
C TYR A 122 -5.63 -1.75 0.83
N ALA A 123 -6.58 -1.00 1.39
CA ALA A 123 -7.98 -1.06 0.98
C ALA A 123 -8.22 -0.85 -0.52
N SER A 124 -7.29 -0.22 -1.24
CA SER A 124 -7.38 -0.09 -2.70
C SER A 124 -7.07 -1.41 -3.42
N PHE A 125 -6.38 -2.34 -2.78
CA PHE A 125 -5.91 -3.60 -3.38
C PHE A 125 -6.69 -4.82 -2.89
N ASN A 126 -7.06 -4.88 -1.60
CA ASN A 126 -7.72 -6.04 -0.99
C ASN A 126 -9.20 -5.85 -0.66
N PHE A 127 -9.68 -4.62 -0.50
CA PHE A 127 -11.08 -4.33 -0.11
C PHE A 127 -11.93 -3.88 -1.30
N ARG A 128 -11.56 -2.76 -1.96
CA ARG A 128 -12.36 -2.19 -3.07
C ARG A 128 -12.61 -3.13 -4.23
N PRO A 129 -11.63 -3.93 -4.71
CA PRO A 129 -11.87 -4.85 -5.83
C PRO A 129 -12.91 -5.93 -5.54
N GLN A 130 -13.28 -6.15 -4.29
CA GLN A 130 -14.24 -7.18 -3.91
C GLN A 130 -15.70 -6.78 -4.14
N PHE A 131 -15.99 -5.47 -4.21
CA PHE A 131 -17.38 -5.00 -4.38
C PHE A 131 -17.52 -3.84 -5.37
N MET A 132 -16.41 -3.34 -5.95
CA MET A 132 -16.39 -2.29 -6.94
C MET A 132 -15.66 -2.75 -8.20
N GLU A 133 -16.08 -2.25 -9.36
CA GLU A 133 -15.35 -2.45 -10.61
C GLU A 133 -14.13 -1.54 -10.62
N THR A 134 -12.95 -2.12 -10.42
CA THR A 134 -11.68 -1.36 -10.33
C THR A 134 -10.91 -1.29 -11.64
N ASN A 135 -11.17 -2.24 -12.57
CA ASN A 135 -10.39 -2.45 -13.80
C ASN A 135 -8.88 -2.70 -13.54
N TYR A 136 -8.55 -3.10 -12.33
CA TYR A 136 -7.23 -3.59 -11.91
C TYR A 136 -7.39 -4.66 -10.83
N THR A 137 -6.34 -5.44 -10.66
CA THR A 137 -6.15 -6.41 -9.59
C THR A 137 -4.84 -6.13 -8.87
N MET A 138 -4.55 -6.83 -7.79
CA MET A 138 -3.27 -6.71 -7.09
C MET A 138 -2.08 -7.13 -7.98
N ASP A 139 -2.28 -8.05 -8.93
CA ASP A 139 -1.25 -8.55 -9.84
C ASP A 139 -0.79 -7.50 -10.87
N ASP A 140 -1.52 -6.39 -11.01
CA ASP A 140 -1.13 -5.26 -11.87
C ASP A 140 -0.09 -4.33 -11.20
N PHE A 141 0.35 -4.67 -9.99
CA PHE A 141 1.29 -3.85 -9.20
C PHE A 141 2.48 -4.66 -8.71
N THR A 142 3.60 -3.97 -8.57
CA THR A 142 4.75 -4.38 -7.77
C THR A 142 4.69 -3.65 -6.43
N MET A 143 4.49 -4.38 -5.32
CA MET A 143 4.52 -3.81 -3.98
C MET A 143 5.98 -3.58 -3.57
N ILE A 144 6.32 -2.38 -3.10
CA ILE A 144 7.69 -2.00 -2.79
C ILE A 144 7.93 -2.02 -1.28
N CYS A 145 7.10 -1.32 -0.51
CA CYS A 145 7.17 -1.36 0.95
C CYS A 145 5.92 -0.74 1.57
N GLY A 146 5.63 -1.09 2.82
CA GLY A 146 4.68 -0.38 3.68
C GLY A 146 5.37 0.75 4.44
N THR A 147 4.66 1.84 4.73
CA THR A 147 5.24 3.00 5.44
C THR A 147 4.53 3.33 6.72
N THR A 148 3.21 3.48 6.68
CA THR A 148 2.38 3.93 7.80
C THR A 148 1.12 3.11 7.91
N ILE A 149 0.55 3.05 9.09
CA ILE A 149 -0.79 2.47 9.30
C ILE A 149 -1.80 3.57 9.65
N GLN A 150 -3.06 3.27 9.37
CA GLN A 150 -4.18 4.09 9.79
C GLN A 150 -4.49 3.79 11.25
N ALA A 151 -4.25 4.78 12.11
CA ALA A 151 -4.63 4.70 13.51
C ALA A 151 -6.14 4.91 13.64
N ASN A 152 -6.89 3.84 13.93
CA ASN A 152 -8.32 3.89 14.20
C ASN A 152 -8.58 3.73 15.69
N THR A 153 -9.54 4.47 16.21
CA THR A 153 -9.89 4.46 17.63
C THR A 153 -11.40 4.57 17.81
N LEU A 154 -11.92 3.87 18.80
CA LEU A 154 -13.30 3.95 19.25
C LEU A 154 -13.42 5.10 20.27
N PHE A 155 -14.28 6.05 19.96
CA PHE A 155 -14.50 7.26 20.74
C PHE A 155 -15.91 7.32 21.29
N ILE A 156 -16.02 7.86 22.50
CA ILE A 156 -17.26 8.28 23.14
C ILE A 156 -17.15 9.77 23.56
N ARG A 157 -18.27 10.43 23.85
CA ARG A 157 -18.21 11.76 24.47
C ARG A 157 -17.61 11.68 25.87
N ALA A 158 -16.92 12.72 26.28
CA ALA A 158 -16.32 12.80 27.62
C ALA A 158 -17.37 12.85 28.75
N ASP A 159 -18.57 13.37 28.45
CA ASP A 159 -19.70 13.47 29.39
C ASP A 159 -20.62 12.23 29.39
N GLU A 160 -20.29 11.18 28.64
CA GLU A 160 -21.01 9.93 28.63
C GLU A 160 -20.93 9.23 30.00
N THR A 161 -22.06 8.83 30.54
CA THR A 161 -22.16 8.22 31.87
C THR A 161 -22.73 6.82 31.90
N ARG A 162 -23.34 6.38 30.79
CA ARG A 162 -23.92 5.01 30.67
C ARG A 162 -22.83 3.94 30.59
N TYR A 163 -21.71 4.29 29.99
CA TYR A 163 -20.52 3.43 29.81
C TYR A 163 -19.26 4.30 29.70
N THR A 164 -18.12 3.78 30.13
CA THR A 164 -16.85 4.54 30.19
C THR A 164 -15.65 3.83 29.57
N ASP A 165 -15.84 2.55 29.19
CA ASP A 165 -14.85 1.65 28.60
C ASP A 165 -15.57 0.61 27.73
N VAL A 166 -14.80 -0.26 27.06
CA VAL A 166 -15.36 -1.28 26.15
C VAL A 166 -16.24 -2.27 26.89
N GLU A 167 -15.84 -2.74 28.08
CA GLU A 167 -16.61 -3.73 28.83
C GLU A 167 -18.00 -3.20 29.19
N SER A 168 -18.08 -2.00 29.72
CA SER A 168 -19.36 -1.34 30.08
C SER A 168 -20.18 -0.97 28.86
N LEU A 169 -19.55 -0.58 27.73
CA LEU A 169 -20.25 -0.32 26.47
C LEU A 169 -20.92 -1.61 25.95
N ILE A 170 -20.19 -2.72 25.89
CA ILE A 170 -20.72 -4.00 25.44
C ILE A 170 -21.80 -4.53 26.39
N ALA A 171 -21.62 -4.37 27.70
CA ALA A 171 -22.66 -4.71 28.67
C ALA A 171 -23.94 -3.90 28.45
N TYR A 172 -23.81 -2.60 28.18
CA TYR A 172 -24.94 -1.73 27.89
C TYR A 172 -25.65 -2.13 26.58
N ILE A 173 -24.91 -2.35 25.50
CA ILE A 173 -25.45 -2.82 24.22
C ILE A 173 -26.27 -4.11 24.41
N ASN A 174 -25.73 -5.07 25.15
CA ASN A 174 -26.39 -6.36 25.39
C ASN A 174 -27.65 -6.23 26.24
N ALA A 175 -27.68 -5.28 27.19
CA ALA A 175 -28.85 -5.02 28.02
C ALA A 175 -29.94 -4.21 27.29
N HIS A 176 -29.56 -3.42 26.28
CA HIS A 176 -30.43 -2.46 25.59
C HIS A 176 -30.28 -2.59 24.04
N PRO A 177 -30.58 -3.75 23.44
CA PRO A 177 -30.38 -3.96 22.02
C PRO A 177 -31.21 -2.99 21.17
N GLY A 178 -30.57 -2.35 20.20
CA GLY A 178 -31.18 -1.37 19.30
C GLY A 178 -31.32 0.05 19.88
N GLU A 179 -30.88 0.32 21.12
CA GLU A 179 -30.95 1.64 21.72
C GLU A 179 -29.80 2.53 21.28
N LEU A 180 -28.57 1.97 21.19
CA LEU A 180 -27.40 2.73 20.78
C LEU A 180 -27.20 2.75 19.27
N ASN A 181 -26.68 3.89 18.80
CA ASN A 181 -26.24 4.06 17.43
C ASN A 181 -24.77 4.45 17.35
N PHE A 182 -24.15 4.20 16.20
CA PHE A 182 -22.74 4.53 15.98
C PHE A 182 -22.49 5.06 14.57
N SER A 183 -21.34 5.69 14.40
CA SER A 183 -20.85 6.09 13.09
C SER A 183 -19.38 5.77 12.89
N CYS A 184 -19.01 5.51 11.63
CA CYS A 184 -17.64 5.25 11.21
C CYS A 184 -17.30 5.99 9.90
N GLY A 185 -18.01 7.09 9.60
CA GLY A 185 -17.85 7.87 8.37
C GLY A 185 -18.80 7.45 7.27
N ALA A 186 -18.30 7.28 6.06
CA ALA A 186 -19.12 6.92 4.91
C ALA A 186 -19.54 5.45 4.93
N ALA A 187 -20.74 5.18 4.43
CA ALA A 187 -21.20 3.79 4.19
C ALA A 187 -20.18 3.05 3.29
N ASN A 188 -20.02 1.75 3.52
CA ASN A 188 -19.08 0.89 2.81
C ASN A 188 -17.61 1.40 2.89
N SER A 189 -17.25 2.06 3.99
CA SER A 189 -15.87 2.47 4.26
C SER A 189 -15.06 1.34 4.91
N TRP A 190 -13.73 1.49 4.89
CA TRP A 190 -12.85 0.60 5.65
C TRP A 190 -13.15 0.67 7.16
N GLN A 191 -13.45 1.86 7.66
CA GLN A 191 -13.80 2.07 9.06
C GLN A 191 -15.07 1.31 9.46
N LEU A 192 -16.05 1.19 8.56
CA LEU A 192 -17.23 0.35 8.80
C LEU A 192 -16.85 -1.13 8.96
N LEU A 193 -15.96 -1.63 8.10
CA LEU A 193 -15.47 -3.01 8.21
C LEU A 193 -14.81 -3.26 9.56
N VAL A 194 -13.94 -2.34 10.00
CA VAL A 194 -13.28 -2.42 11.31
C VAL A 194 -14.30 -2.35 12.47
N ALA A 195 -15.28 -1.44 12.38
CA ALA A 195 -16.34 -1.31 13.39
C ALA A 195 -17.16 -2.59 13.51
N LEU A 196 -17.52 -3.19 12.38
CA LEU A 196 -18.27 -4.43 12.37
C LEU A 196 -17.43 -5.63 12.82
N GLY A 197 -16.15 -5.66 12.52
CA GLY A 197 -15.20 -6.63 13.07
C GLY A 197 -15.16 -6.58 14.60
N PHE A 198 -15.04 -5.37 15.16
CA PHE A 198 -15.13 -5.15 16.61
C PHE A 198 -16.48 -5.62 17.20
N LEU A 199 -17.58 -5.16 16.64
CA LEU A 199 -18.91 -5.50 17.14
C LEU A 199 -19.21 -6.99 17.04
N ASN A 200 -18.74 -7.66 15.98
CA ASN A 200 -18.87 -9.11 15.82
C ASN A 200 -18.03 -9.90 16.84
N ALA A 201 -16.82 -9.42 17.16
CA ALA A 201 -15.97 -10.05 18.18
C ALA A 201 -16.65 -10.11 19.56
N TYR A 202 -17.61 -9.20 19.81
CA TYR A 202 -18.41 -9.14 21.04
C TYR A 202 -19.88 -9.58 20.86
N ASP A 203 -20.24 -10.21 19.73
CA ASP A 203 -21.63 -10.57 19.40
C ASP A 203 -22.63 -9.39 19.54
N ALA A 204 -22.22 -8.20 19.12
CA ALA A 204 -22.96 -6.94 19.33
C ALA A 204 -23.40 -6.25 18.02
N ALA A 205 -23.01 -6.74 16.85
CA ALA A 205 -23.23 -6.04 15.58
C ALA A 205 -24.73 -5.88 15.22
N ASP A 206 -25.57 -6.86 15.56
CA ASP A 206 -27.01 -6.85 15.31
C ASP A 206 -27.81 -6.06 16.38
N LYS A 207 -27.14 -5.52 17.40
CA LYS A 207 -27.73 -4.84 18.56
C LYS A 207 -27.54 -3.33 18.56
N VAL A 208 -26.84 -2.79 17.56
CA VAL A 208 -26.58 -1.36 17.39
C VAL A 208 -26.94 -0.89 15.99
N VAL A 209 -27.19 0.39 15.82
CA VAL A 209 -27.61 0.96 14.54
C VAL A 209 -26.48 1.81 13.95
N GLU A 210 -26.04 1.49 12.74
CA GLU A 210 -25.10 2.35 12.00
C GLU A 210 -25.83 3.60 11.47
N VAL A 211 -25.21 4.78 11.67
CA VAL A 211 -25.63 6.05 11.07
C VAL A 211 -24.50 6.56 10.17
N PRO A 212 -24.58 6.32 8.85
CA PRO A 212 -23.54 6.75 7.93
C PRO A 212 -23.60 8.26 7.68
N TYR A 213 -22.42 8.87 7.54
CA TYR A 213 -22.25 10.27 7.13
C TYR A 213 -21.43 10.32 5.82
N THR A 214 -21.21 11.51 5.26
CA THR A 214 -20.45 11.63 4.01
C THR A 214 -18.93 11.70 4.26
N SER A 215 -18.52 11.95 5.50
CA SER A 215 -17.11 12.05 5.90
C SER A 215 -16.89 11.71 7.38
N ALA A 216 -15.65 11.37 7.72
CA ALA A 216 -15.24 11.15 9.10
C ALA A 216 -15.46 12.40 9.97
N ARG A 217 -15.26 13.60 9.41
CA ARG A 217 -15.48 14.86 10.15
C ARG A 217 -16.95 15.09 10.50
N GLU A 218 -17.87 14.76 9.62
CA GLU A 218 -19.31 14.85 9.93
C GLU A 218 -19.70 13.86 11.03
N SER A 219 -19.19 12.61 10.98
CA SER A 219 -19.37 11.63 12.06
C SER A 219 -18.82 12.11 13.40
N ALA A 220 -17.66 12.78 13.38
CA ALA A 220 -17.09 13.37 14.58
C ALA A 220 -17.99 14.47 15.18
N LEU A 221 -18.53 15.34 14.33
CA LEU A 221 -19.47 16.38 14.76
C LEU A 221 -20.76 15.79 15.32
N ALA A 222 -21.26 14.70 14.69
CA ALA A 222 -22.44 13.99 15.16
C ALA A 222 -22.23 13.35 16.54
N LEU A 223 -21.05 12.77 16.81
CA LEU A 223 -20.68 12.27 18.13
C LEU A 223 -20.70 13.41 19.17
N MET A 224 -20.08 14.53 18.86
CA MET A 224 -20.03 15.69 19.77
C MET A 224 -21.40 16.30 20.03
N ALA A 225 -22.29 16.31 19.02
CA ALA A 225 -23.66 16.76 19.15
C ALA A 225 -24.56 15.78 19.93
N GLY A 226 -24.15 14.52 20.08
CA GLY A 226 -24.94 13.46 20.67
C GLY A 226 -25.95 12.83 19.70
N ASP A 227 -25.77 13.06 18.39
CA ASP A 227 -26.58 12.43 17.34
C ASP A 227 -26.19 10.96 17.13
N VAL A 228 -24.97 10.59 17.52
CA VAL A 228 -24.51 9.20 17.66
C VAL A 228 -23.88 8.98 19.03
N ASP A 229 -23.96 7.75 19.51
CA ASP A 229 -23.57 7.36 20.86
C ASP A 229 -22.06 7.07 20.97
N PHE A 230 -21.48 6.46 19.94
CA PHE A 230 -20.04 6.22 19.81
C PHE A 230 -19.59 6.30 18.34
N ALA A 231 -18.30 6.50 18.13
CA ALA A 231 -17.76 6.57 16.78
C ALA A 231 -16.42 5.83 16.67
N LEU A 232 -16.23 5.07 15.58
CA LEU A 232 -14.96 4.47 15.21
C LEU A 232 -14.39 5.24 14.03
N LEU A 233 -13.33 6.00 14.26
CA LEU A 233 -12.75 6.90 13.28
C LEU A 233 -11.22 6.94 13.40
N GLU A 234 -10.56 7.50 12.37
CA GLU A 234 -9.14 7.84 12.48
C GLU A 234 -8.88 8.78 13.66
N THR A 235 -7.90 8.44 14.47
CA THR A 235 -7.46 9.26 15.61
C THR A 235 -7.15 10.70 15.19
N ALA A 236 -6.57 10.89 14.02
CA ALA A 236 -6.27 12.19 13.44
C ALA A 236 -7.48 13.09 13.27
N THR A 237 -8.68 12.54 13.08
CA THR A 237 -9.94 13.29 12.94
C THR A 237 -10.28 14.08 14.20
N PHE A 238 -9.85 13.60 15.35
CA PHE A 238 -10.20 14.16 16.66
C PHE A 238 -9.04 14.82 17.42
N THR A 239 -7.97 15.20 16.74
CA THR A 239 -6.76 15.76 17.40
C THR A 239 -7.08 16.97 18.29
N ALA A 240 -8.00 17.85 17.88
CA ALA A 240 -8.39 19.04 18.65
C ALA A 240 -9.28 18.65 19.83
N GLU A 241 -10.24 17.79 19.62
CA GLU A 241 -11.24 17.35 20.61
C GLU A 241 -10.63 16.44 21.69
N LEU A 242 -9.61 15.65 21.33
CA LEU A 242 -8.80 14.92 22.32
C LEU A 242 -8.02 15.87 23.23
N LYS A 243 -7.44 16.94 22.66
CA LYS A 243 -6.70 17.96 23.44
C LYS A 243 -7.60 18.79 24.34
N SER A 244 -8.83 19.10 23.91
CA SER A 244 -9.81 19.84 24.71
C SER A 244 -10.49 18.95 25.75
N GLY A 245 -10.44 17.63 25.61
CA GLY A 245 -11.10 16.69 26.51
C GLY A 245 -12.61 16.55 26.26
N ASP A 246 -13.11 16.91 25.07
CA ASP A 246 -14.52 16.81 24.72
C ASP A 246 -14.94 15.37 24.36
N ILE A 247 -13.95 14.55 23.97
CA ILE A 247 -14.13 13.13 23.66
C ILE A 247 -13.13 12.27 24.43
N LYS A 248 -13.47 10.99 24.60
CA LYS A 248 -12.66 9.99 25.28
C LYS A 248 -12.43 8.80 24.35
N PRO A 249 -11.17 8.40 24.10
CA PRO A 249 -10.83 7.16 23.44
C PRO A 249 -11.03 5.99 24.43
N ILE A 250 -11.68 4.92 24.01
CA ILE A 250 -11.90 3.73 24.85
C ILE A 250 -11.32 2.44 24.30
N CYS A 251 -10.93 2.41 23.01
CA CYS A 251 -10.24 1.29 22.39
C CYS A 251 -9.47 1.77 21.16
N SER A 252 -8.19 1.44 21.08
CA SER A 252 -7.37 1.61 19.88
C SER A 252 -7.32 0.31 19.10
N TYR A 253 -7.32 0.40 17.76
CA TYR A 253 -7.20 -0.75 16.86
C TYR A 253 -5.79 -0.91 16.29
N GLU A 254 -4.81 -0.29 16.92
CA GLU A 254 -3.41 -0.42 16.60
C GLU A 254 -2.81 -1.66 17.29
N SER A 255 -1.69 -2.17 16.77
CA SER A 255 -0.97 -3.32 17.37
C SER A 255 -0.30 -2.98 18.71
N ALA A 256 -0.07 -1.69 18.96
CA ALA A 256 0.49 -1.16 20.20
C ALA A 256 -0.23 0.14 20.59
N ARG A 257 -0.11 0.54 21.86
CA ARG A 257 -0.72 1.80 22.34
C ARG A 257 -0.13 3.00 21.63
N ASN A 258 -0.99 3.96 21.31
CA ASN A 258 -0.58 5.24 20.75
C ASN A 258 -0.15 6.20 21.86
N GLU A 259 1.12 6.10 22.25
CA GLU A 259 1.72 6.89 23.34
C GLU A 259 1.64 8.40 23.11
N ALA A 260 1.56 8.84 21.85
CA ALA A 260 1.52 10.25 21.48
C ALA A 260 0.12 10.84 21.58
N ALA A 261 -0.93 10.09 21.24
CA ALA A 261 -2.29 10.60 21.16
C ALA A 261 -3.15 10.23 22.38
N HIS A 262 -3.03 9.01 22.89
CA HIS A 262 -3.86 8.48 23.97
C HIS A 262 -3.19 7.28 24.69
N PRO A 263 -2.12 7.52 25.49
CA PRO A 263 -1.30 6.46 26.10
C PRO A 263 -2.08 5.51 27.02
N ASP A 264 -3.15 6.01 27.64
CA ASP A 264 -3.98 5.24 28.57
C ASP A 264 -5.08 4.41 27.88
N CYS A 265 -5.28 4.57 26.56
CA CYS A 265 -6.29 3.83 25.82
C CYS A 265 -5.79 2.41 25.53
N PRO A 266 -6.56 1.36 25.94
CA PRO A 266 -6.18 -0.01 25.64
C PRO A 266 -6.29 -0.30 24.15
N THR A 267 -5.44 -1.20 23.64
CA THR A 267 -5.60 -1.73 22.30
C THR A 267 -6.65 -2.85 22.28
N ILE A 268 -7.24 -3.09 21.12
CA ILE A 268 -8.18 -4.21 20.94
C ILE A 268 -7.52 -5.57 21.20
N GLY A 269 -6.21 -5.69 20.92
CA GLY A 269 -5.42 -6.87 21.25
C GLY A 269 -5.27 -7.07 22.76
N GLU A 270 -5.07 -6.00 23.56
CA GLU A 270 -5.05 -6.06 25.02
C GLU A 270 -6.42 -6.44 25.61
N LEU A 271 -7.50 -6.17 24.88
CA LEU A 271 -8.86 -6.57 25.22
C LEU A 271 -9.22 -8.01 24.79
N GLY A 272 -8.27 -8.75 24.21
CA GLY A 272 -8.42 -10.17 23.88
C GLY A 272 -8.77 -10.48 22.43
N HIS A 273 -8.81 -9.48 21.54
CA HIS A 273 -9.18 -9.61 20.13
C HIS A 273 -8.08 -9.11 19.17
N PRO A 274 -6.88 -9.73 19.20
CA PRO A 274 -5.78 -9.31 18.31
C PRO A 274 -6.11 -9.46 16.82
N GLU A 275 -6.98 -10.40 16.45
CA GLU A 275 -7.46 -10.61 15.08
C GLU A 275 -8.16 -9.38 14.50
N VAL A 276 -8.86 -8.60 15.33
CA VAL A 276 -9.50 -7.34 14.89
C VAL A 276 -8.45 -6.28 14.57
N ALA A 277 -7.34 -6.23 15.32
CA ALA A 277 -6.24 -5.31 15.04
C ALA A 277 -5.56 -5.61 13.70
N GLU A 278 -5.39 -6.88 13.36
CA GLU A 278 -4.80 -7.33 12.09
C GLU A 278 -5.62 -6.84 10.89
N VAL A 279 -6.94 -7.03 10.95
CA VAL A 279 -7.86 -6.52 9.92
C VAL A 279 -7.90 -4.99 9.90
N ALA A 280 -7.86 -4.35 11.06
CA ALA A 280 -7.89 -2.90 11.15
C ALA A 280 -6.64 -2.21 10.57
N ALA A 281 -5.54 -2.93 10.41
CA ALA A 281 -4.26 -2.44 9.91
C ALA A 281 -4.32 -2.05 8.42
N ASN A 282 -5.10 -1.01 8.09
CA ASN A 282 -5.05 -0.40 6.77
C ASN A 282 -3.74 0.38 6.62
N ARG A 283 -2.82 -0.19 5.85
CA ARG A 283 -1.46 0.34 5.65
C ARG A 283 -1.36 1.17 4.39
N ILE A 284 -0.52 2.20 4.39
CA ILE A 284 -0.08 2.85 3.16
C ILE A 284 1.11 2.08 2.61
N VAL A 285 1.02 1.76 1.34
CA VAL A 285 2.05 1.09 0.56
C VAL A 285 2.59 2.01 -0.52
N ILE A 286 3.90 1.94 -0.73
CA ILE A 286 4.55 2.41 -1.94
C ILE A 286 4.54 1.25 -2.92
N CYS A 287 3.97 1.46 -4.09
CA CYS A 287 3.89 0.46 -5.16
C CYS A 287 4.27 1.08 -6.50
N GLY A 288 4.50 0.26 -7.49
CA GLY A 288 4.66 0.66 -8.88
C GLY A 288 3.91 -0.29 -9.81
N PRO A 289 4.00 -0.10 -11.14
CA PRO A 289 3.42 -1.03 -12.11
C PRO A 289 3.99 -2.44 -11.97
N ALA A 290 3.23 -3.45 -12.38
CA ALA A 290 3.71 -4.84 -12.36
C ALA A 290 4.99 -5.02 -13.20
N GLY A 291 5.91 -5.83 -12.70
CA GLY A 291 7.13 -6.19 -13.44
C GLY A 291 8.27 -5.19 -13.32
N MET A 292 8.32 -4.37 -12.27
CA MET A 292 9.48 -3.54 -11.97
C MET A 292 10.74 -4.39 -11.76
N ASP A 293 11.89 -3.82 -12.13
CA ASP A 293 13.18 -4.44 -11.89
C ASP A 293 13.37 -4.67 -10.37
N PRO A 294 13.65 -5.91 -9.93
CA PRO A 294 13.82 -6.23 -8.52
C PRO A 294 14.96 -5.45 -7.83
N GLU A 295 16.00 -5.05 -8.57
CA GLU A 295 17.10 -4.27 -8.01
C GLU A 295 16.66 -2.81 -7.73
N VAL A 296 15.81 -2.24 -8.60
CA VAL A 296 15.20 -0.92 -8.38
C VAL A 296 14.25 -0.97 -7.19
N VAL A 297 13.42 -2.03 -7.09
CA VAL A 297 12.52 -2.26 -5.94
C VAL A 297 13.31 -2.31 -4.65
N ALA A 298 14.35 -3.14 -4.58
CA ALA A 298 15.19 -3.29 -3.39
C ALA A 298 15.88 -1.97 -3.00
N LYS A 299 16.30 -1.17 -3.99
CA LYS A 299 16.93 0.12 -3.74
C LYS A 299 15.96 1.14 -3.12
N ILE A 300 14.72 1.20 -3.63
CA ILE A 300 13.68 2.06 -3.05
C ILE A 300 13.30 1.56 -1.65
N GLU A 301 13.07 0.27 -1.47
CA GLU A 301 12.72 -0.35 -0.20
C GLU A 301 13.76 -0.03 0.88
N ALA A 302 15.05 -0.26 0.61
CA ALA A 302 16.14 0.01 1.55
C ALA A 302 16.23 1.50 1.95
N ALA A 303 16.03 2.40 0.99
CA ALA A 303 16.03 3.84 1.26
C ALA A 303 14.85 4.25 2.15
N VAL A 304 13.65 3.73 1.88
CA VAL A 304 12.44 3.99 2.69
C VAL A 304 12.59 3.37 4.07
N GLN A 305 13.13 2.16 4.19
CA GLN A 305 13.40 1.52 5.47
C GLN A 305 14.29 2.37 6.36
N THR A 306 15.38 2.92 5.80
CA THR A 306 16.30 3.80 6.53
C THR A 306 15.60 5.12 6.88
N MET A 307 14.83 5.69 5.96
CA MET A 307 14.04 6.91 6.18
C MET A 307 13.04 6.74 7.33
N CYS A 308 12.37 5.59 7.44
CA CYS A 308 11.42 5.30 8.52
C CYS A 308 12.06 5.24 9.92
N GLN A 309 13.39 5.23 10.02
CA GLN A 309 14.14 5.28 11.28
C GLN A 309 14.73 6.68 11.54
N ASP A 310 14.62 7.61 10.62
CA ASP A 310 15.16 8.96 10.72
C ASP A 310 14.31 9.86 11.62
N GLU A 311 14.95 10.54 12.58
CA GLU A 311 14.27 11.39 13.56
C GLU A 311 13.45 12.52 12.92
N ASN A 312 13.96 13.12 11.83
CA ASN A 312 13.24 14.20 11.15
C ASN A 312 12.00 13.66 10.42
N PHE A 313 12.12 12.50 9.77
CA PHE A 313 10.97 11.84 9.12
C PHE A 313 9.91 11.45 10.16
N LEU A 314 10.32 10.85 11.29
CA LEU A 314 9.40 10.48 12.39
C LEU A 314 8.68 11.70 12.95
N MET A 315 9.41 12.79 13.19
CA MET A 315 8.83 14.06 13.69
C MET A 315 7.82 14.65 12.69
N LEU A 316 8.17 14.72 11.41
CA LEU A 316 7.27 15.26 10.38
C LEU A 316 6.04 14.38 10.18
N SER A 317 6.21 13.07 10.24
CA SER A 317 5.11 12.10 10.16
C SER A 317 4.16 12.23 11.35
N ALA A 318 4.69 12.35 12.56
CA ALA A 318 3.89 12.58 13.77
C ALA A 318 3.09 13.89 13.71
N ASN A 319 3.67 14.96 13.14
CA ASN A 319 2.96 16.23 12.91
C ASN A 319 1.77 16.10 11.94
N CYS A 320 1.80 15.06 11.09
CA CYS A 320 0.70 14.71 10.18
C CYS A 320 -0.19 13.59 10.74
N ASN A 321 -0.03 13.23 12.02
CA ASN A 321 -0.70 12.10 12.67
C ASN A 321 -0.52 10.76 11.94
N GLN A 322 0.65 10.55 11.33
CA GLN A 322 1.03 9.30 10.69
C GLN A 322 1.73 8.39 11.70
N VAL A 323 1.26 7.17 11.86
CA VAL A 323 1.92 6.14 12.66
C VAL A 323 2.81 5.33 11.75
N ILE A 324 4.13 5.42 11.95
CA ILE A 324 5.12 4.71 11.13
C ILE A 324 5.10 3.24 11.50
N ASP A 325 4.94 2.40 10.48
CA ASP A 325 4.99 0.94 10.58
C ASP A 325 5.55 0.38 9.27
N PHE A 326 6.88 0.34 9.19
CA PHE A 326 7.58 -0.12 8.00
C PHE A 326 7.40 -1.63 7.81
N LYS A 327 7.11 -2.01 6.55
CA LYS A 327 7.08 -3.40 6.09
C LYS A 327 7.83 -3.53 4.78
N THR A 328 8.54 -4.64 4.62
CA THR A 328 9.23 -4.98 3.37
C THR A 328 8.26 -5.32 2.26
N SER A 329 8.74 -5.34 1.02
CA SER A 329 7.99 -5.78 -0.17
C SER A 329 7.37 -7.18 0.02
N ALA A 330 8.14 -8.10 0.60
CA ALA A 330 7.69 -9.47 0.84
C ALA A 330 6.56 -9.53 1.88
N GLU A 331 6.71 -8.80 3.00
CA GLU A 331 5.68 -8.73 4.06
C GLU A 331 4.40 -8.10 3.54
N VAL A 332 4.48 -6.94 2.84
CA VAL A 332 3.32 -6.28 2.23
C VAL A 332 2.58 -7.19 1.26
N THR A 333 3.33 -7.89 0.40
CA THR A 333 2.74 -8.79 -0.59
C THR A 333 2.02 -9.96 0.08
N THR A 334 2.61 -10.50 1.15
CA THR A 334 2.03 -11.60 1.93
C THR A 334 0.78 -11.13 2.67
N GLU A 335 0.87 -10.04 3.43
CA GLU A 335 -0.27 -9.46 4.17
C GLU A 335 -1.46 -9.14 3.25
N LEU A 336 -1.21 -8.58 2.06
CA LEU A 336 -2.29 -8.28 1.11
C LEU A 336 -2.93 -9.54 0.52
N LYS A 337 -2.14 -10.60 0.26
CA LYS A 337 -2.67 -11.87 -0.27
C LYS A 337 -3.45 -12.64 0.76
N GLU A 338 -2.89 -12.79 1.96
CA GLU A 338 -3.52 -13.52 3.07
C GLU A 338 -4.77 -12.77 3.57
N GLY A 339 -4.68 -11.44 3.71
CA GLY A 339 -5.79 -10.62 4.16
C GLY A 339 -6.96 -10.48 3.17
N MET A 340 -6.82 -10.93 1.91
CA MET A 340 -7.94 -10.85 0.95
C MET A 340 -9.13 -11.71 1.34
N ASP A 341 -8.89 -12.94 1.79
CA ASP A 341 -9.97 -13.86 2.20
C ASP A 341 -10.58 -13.41 3.52
N GLU A 342 -9.78 -12.96 4.48
CA GLU A 342 -10.24 -12.44 5.77
C GLU A 342 -11.11 -11.19 5.61
N VAL A 343 -10.67 -10.24 4.77
CA VAL A 343 -11.45 -9.05 4.43
C VAL A 343 -12.78 -9.44 3.76
N LYS A 344 -12.76 -10.43 2.88
CA LYS A 344 -13.96 -10.94 2.21
C LYS A 344 -14.95 -11.55 3.21
N ASP A 345 -14.48 -12.39 4.11
CA ASP A 345 -15.32 -13.03 5.11
C ASP A 345 -15.96 -11.99 6.03
N LEU A 346 -15.21 -10.97 6.44
CA LEU A 346 -15.74 -9.85 7.21
C LEU A 346 -16.76 -9.03 6.42
N MET A 347 -16.54 -8.81 5.13
CA MET A 347 -17.48 -8.09 4.27
C MET A 347 -18.79 -8.87 4.11
N ILE A 348 -18.72 -10.20 4.05
CA ILE A 348 -19.91 -11.07 4.03
C ILE A 348 -20.64 -10.98 5.38
N ALA A 349 -19.91 -11.10 6.49
CA ALA A 349 -20.48 -10.98 7.84
C ALA A 349 -21.10 -9.60 8.08
N ALA A 350 -20.53 -8.55 7.50
CA ALA A 350 -21.02 -7.17 7.53
C ALA A 350 -22.20 -6.91 6.56
N GLY A 351 -22.56 -7.87 5.69
CA GLY A 351 -23.59 -7.69 4.68
C GLY A 351 -23.21 -6.71 3.53
N ILE A 352 -21.94 -6.36 3.40
CA ILE A 352 -21.42 -5.47 2.33
C ILE A 352 -21.43 -6.21 0.99
N ILE A 353 -21.08 -7.48 1.00
CA ILE A 353 -21.16 -8.40 -0.15
C ILE A 353 -21.94 -9.66 0.22
N LYS A 354 -22.35 -10.45 -0.81
CA LYS A 354 -23.12 -11.69 -0.65
C LYS A 354 -22.27 -12.92 -0.86
#